data_bb754793137d82fb678c8250990f95e9
#
_entry.id   bb754793137d82fb678c8250990f95e9
#
_cell.length_a   1.000
_cell.length_b   1.000
_cell.length_c   1.000
_cell.angle_alpha   90.00
_cell.angle_beta   90.00
_cell.angle_gamma   90.00
#
_symmetry.space_group_name_H-M   'P 1'
#
loop_
_entity.id
_entity.type
_entity.pdbx_description
1 polymer ?
#
loop_
_entity_poly.entity_id
_entity_poly.type
_entity_poly.pdbx_seq_one_letter_code
_entity_poly.pdbx_strand_id
1 'polypeptide(L)'
;MKIDEIIKKSIEIPGISIKRGEFSAELILKERDGKGSMTFFPLFPGVTLAYIFVNSPVWTAPDFHDNGSMETGPLLLNYCVTGRCELILNNGNFVYVKDGKISLTERFARQQYVYPRRIYEGIEFFVDMDTVNAQSSWVEAEFDIDFHRLRDLYCPDGGTYIASVLSVLS
;
A
#
# COMPACT_ATOMS: atom_id res chain seq x y z
N MET A 1 10.44 1.31 -6.38
CA MET A 1 10.25 2.63 -5.71
C MET A 1 10.39 2.45 -4.21
N LYS A 2 11.20 3.31 -3.59
CA LYS A 2 11.52 3.21 -2.16
C LYS A 2 10.45 3.88 -1.29
N ILE A 3 10.26 3.37 -0.07
CA ILE A 3 9.27 3.92 0.88
C ILE A 3 9.51 5.40 1.21
N ASP A 4 10.78 5.84 1.22
CA ASP A 4 11.13 7.25 1.46
C ASP A 4 10.57 8.19 0.38
N GLU A 5 10.43 7.74 -0.86
CA GLU A 5 9.82 8.50 -1.95
C GLU A 5 8.32 8.63 -1.75
N ILE A 6 7.66 7.54 -1.29
CA ILE A 6 6.24 7.55 -0.95
C ILE A 6 5.98 8.55 0.17
N ILE A 7 6.79 8.49 1.24
CA ILE A 7 6.68 9.42 2.37
C ILE A 7 6.92 10.86 1.91
N LYS A 8 7.97 11.09 1.12
CA LYS A 8 8.31 12.43 0.62
C LYS A 8 7.16 13.04 -0.20
N LYS A 9 6.60 12.30 -1.13
CA LYS A 9 5.47 12.76 -1.94
C LYS A 9 4.18 12.94 -1.11
N SER A 10 3.97 12.09 -0.11
CA SER A 10 2.79 12.19 0.77
C SER A 10 2.77 13.47 1.60
N ILE A 11 3.94 13.94 2.08
CA ILE A 11 4.00 15.19 2.88
C ILE A 11 3.83 16.46 2.05
N GLU A 12 3.88 16.37 0.73
CA GLU A 12 3.56 17.48 -0.18
C GLU A 12 2.04 17.72 -0.29
N ILE A 13 1.22 16.76 0.17
CA ILE A 13 -0.24 16.87 0.15
C ILE A 13 -0.70 17.74 1.32
N PRO A 14 -1.52 18.78 1.08
CA PRO A 14 -2.10 19.59 2.14
C PRO A 14 -2.85 18.74 3.17
N GLY A 15 -2.65 19.02 4.45
CA GLY A 15 -3.29 18.28 5.54
C GLY A 15 -2.56 17.01 5.98
N ILE A 16 -1.50 16.60 5.29
CA ILE A 16 -0.64 15.48 5.70
C ILE A 16 0.61 16.03 6.40
N SER A 17 0.93 15.45 7.55
CA SER A 17 2.17 15.69 8.29
C SER A 17 2.88 14.40 8.62
N ILE A 18 4.17 14.45 8.91
CA ILE A 18 4.97 13.30 9.30
C ILE A 18 5.44 13.41 10.74
N LYS A 19 5.39 12.29 11.45
CA LYS A 19 6.08 12.10 12.74
C LYS A 19 7.08 10.95 12.56
N ARG A 20 8.34 11.20 12.90
CA ARG A 20 9.39 10.18 12.82
C ARG A 20 9.69 9.65 14.22
N GLY A 21 9.68 8.33 14.38
CA GLY A 21 10.20 7.59 15.53
C GLY A 21 11.58 7.02 15.23
N GLU A 22 12.14 6.29 16.18
CA GLU A 22 13.45 5.64 16.03
C GLU A 22 13.42 4.55 14.92
N PHE A 23 12.34 3.74 14.90
CA PHE A 23 12.17 2.61 13.98
C PHE A 23 10.89 2.70 13.14
N SER A 24 10.26 3.89 13.07
CA SER A 24 9.00 4.07 12.35
C SER A 24 8.85 5.48 11.81
N ALA A 25 7.99 5.61 10.80
CA ALA A 25 7.51 6.89 10.31
C ALA A 25 5.99 6.84 10.24
N GLU A 26 5.31 7.87 10.76
CA GLU A 26 3.86 7.99 10.75
C GLU A 26 3.44 9.18 9.89
N LEU A 27 2.67 8.92 8.84
CA LEU A 27 1.91 9.95 8.14
C LEU A 27 0.61 10.18 8.88
N ILE A 28 0.30 11.44 9.16
CA ILE A 28 -0.90 11.84 9.88
C ILE A 28 -1.73 12.73 8.98
N LEU A 29 -2.94 12.28 8.65
CA LEU A 29 -3.95 13.05 7.95
C LEU A 29 -4.76 13.84 8.96
N LYS A 30 -4.84 15.16 8.76
CA LYS A 30 -5.72 16.06 9.50
C LYS A 30 -6.47 16.93 8.50
N GLU A 31 -7.70 16.60 8.25
CA GLU A 31 -8.61 17.38 7.43
C GLU A 31 -9.78 17.88 8.28
N ARG A 32 -10.53 18.87 7.73
CA ARG A 32 -11.69 19.44 8.42
C ARG A 32 -12.70 18.37 8.84
N ASP A 33 -12.92 17.38 7.98
CA ASP A 33 -13.97 16.36 8.15
C ASP A 33 -13.43 14.95 8.43
N GLY A 34 -12.12 14.83 8.75
CA GLY A 34 -11.56 13.52 8.97
C GLY A 34 -10.15 13.51 9.57
N LYS A 35 -9.75 12.34 10.00
CA LYS A 35 -8.40 12.05 10.50
C LYS A 35 -7.98 10.66 10.05
N GLY A 36 -6.68 10.44 9.97
CA GLY A 36 -6.12 9.13 9.68
C GLY A 36 -4.64 9.10 9.99
N SER A 37 -4.10 7.90 10.03
CA SER A 37 -2.67 7.69 10.11
C SER A 37 -2.25 6.46 9.32
N MET A 38 -1.00 6.49 8.86
CA MET A 38 -0.32 5.37 8.23
C MET A 38 1.07 5.28 8.83
N THR A 39 1.31 4.24 9.62
CA THR A 39 2.57 4.07 10.34
C THR A 39 3.38 3.00 9.65
N PHE A 40 4.58 3.36 9.20
CA PHE A 40 5.52 2.50 8.49
C PHE A 40 6.56 1.92 9.44
N PHE A 41 6.79 0.63 9.33
CA PHE A 41 7.79 -0.14 10.06
C PHE A 41 8.68 -0.88 9.05
N PRO A 42 9.93 -0.42 8.82
CA PRO A 42 10.89 -1.20 8.04
C PRO A 42 11.12 -2.54 8.73
N LEU A 43 10.86 -3.66 8.04
CA LEU A 43 11.06 -5.01 8.59
C LEU A 43 12.45 -5.54 8.23
N PHE A 44 12.79 -5.47 6.95
CA PHE A 44 14.07 -5.86 6.39
C PHE A 44 14.29 -5.15 5.04
N PRO A 45 15.52 -5.20 4.47
CA PRO A 45 15.80 -4.51 3.22
C PRO A 45 14.76 -4.84 2.13
N GLY A 46 14.11 -3.80 1.59
CA GLY A 46 13.09 -3.92 0.56
C GLY A 46 11.69 -4.24 1.05
N VAL A 47 11.47 -4.53 2.32
CA VAL A 47 10.12 -4.80 2.85
C VAL A 47 9.76 -3.89 4.02
N THR A 48 8.65 -3.18 3.85
CA THR A 48 8.08 -2.29 4.87
C THR A 48 6.65 -2.69 5.15
N LEU A 49 6.30 -2.83 6.42
CA LEU A 49 4.92 -2.99 6.88
C LEU A 49 4.34 -1.62 7.18
N ALA A 50 3.10 -1.38 6.79
CA ALA A 50 2.34 -0.22 7.22
C ALA A 50 1.06 -0.65 7.92
N TYR A 51 0.75 0.02 9.04
CA TYR A 51 -0.56 -0.03 9.66
C TYR A 51 -1.33 1.23 9.31
N ILE A 52 -2.56 1.05 8.81
CA ILE A 52 -3.41 2.12 8.30
C ILE A 52 -4.65 2.23 9.18
N PHE A 53 -4.92 3.43 9.68
CA PHE A 53 -6.18 3.79 10.31
C PHE A 53 -6.74 5.04 9.67
N VAL A 54 -7.99 4.99 9.23
CA VAL A 54 -8.68 6.15 8.63
C VAL A 54 -10.06 6.30 9.26
N ASN A 55 -10.39 7.50 9.64
CA ASN A 55 -11.73 7.97 9.95
C ASN A 55 -11.98 9.27 9.15
N SER A 56 -12.10 9.09 7.85
CA SER A 56 -12.30 10.17 6.87
C SER A 56 -13.04 9.60 5.67
N PRO A 57 -13.84 10.38 4.94
CA PRO A 57 -14.44 9.91 3.68
C PRO A 57 -13.41 9.67 2.58
N VAL A 58 -12.29 10.37 2.62
CA VAL A 58 -11.24 10.32 1.60
C VAL A 58 -9.85 10.47 2.20
N TRP A 59 -8.84 9.98 1.48
CA TRP A 59 -7.42 10.27 1.65
C TRP A 59 -6.83 10.53 0.28
N THR A 60 -6.26 11.71 0.07
CA THR A 60 -5.63 12.06 -1.20
C THR A 60 -4.40 11.21 -1.44
N ALA A 61 -4.33 10.55 -2.60
CA ALA A 61 -3.16 9.77 -2.98
C ALA A 61 -2.02 10.71 -3.43
N PRO A 62 -0.76 10.35 -3.12
CA PRO A 62 0.39 11.03 -3.69
C PRO A 62 0.39 10.93 -5.22
N ASP A 63 0.77 12.01 -5.90
CA ASP A 63 0.93 11.98 -7.35
C ASP A 63 2.29 11.40 -7.74
N PHE A 64 2.24 10.23 -8.37
CA PHE A 64 3.42 9.53 -8.89
C PHE A 64 3.58 9.69 -10.41
N HIS A 65 2.76 10.54 -11.06
CA HIS A 65 2.70 10.66 -12.52
C HIS A 65 3.59 11.74 -13.13
N ASP A 66 4.36 12.49 -12.34
CA ASP A 66 5.08 13.71 -12.77
C ASP A 66 6.10 13.52 -13.92
N ASN A 67 6.42 12.31 -14.35
CA ASN A 67 7.46 12.07 -15.36
C ASN A 67 7.03 11.24 -16.59
N GLY A 68 5.72 11.02 -16.81
CA GLY A 68 5.25 10.31 -18.02
C GLY A 68 5.66 8.83 -18.11
N SER A 69 6.41 8.31 -17.17
CA SER A 69 6.67 6.88 -17.05
C SER A 69 5.55 6.26 -16.20
N MET A 70 4.88 5.26 -16.74
CA MET A 70 4.06 4.35 -15.93
C MET A 70 5.01 3.43 -15.14
N GLU A 71 5.79 4.04 -14.23
CA GLU A 71 6.64 3.25 -13.35
C GLU A 71 5.76 2.36 -12.49
N THR A 72 6.06 1.08 -12.50
CA THR A 72 5.47 0.13 -11.57
C THR A 72 5.92 0.52 -10.15
N GLY A 73 4.95 0.61 -9.25
CA GLY A 73 5.23 0.84 -7.83
C GLY A 73 5.89 -0.38 -7.18
N PRO A 74 6.11 -0.34 -5.86
CA PRO A 74 6.40 -1.54 -5.11
C PRO A 74 5.24 -2.52 -5.24
N LEU A 75 5.50 -3.81 -5.05
CA LEU A 75 4.43 -4.78 -4.88
C LEU A 75 3.73 -4.48 -3.55
N LEU A 76 2.43 -4.20 -3.62
CA LEU A 76 1.60 -3.83 -2.47
C LEU A 76 0.69 -5.01 -2.13
N LEU A 77 0.83 -5.55 -0.92
CA LEU A 77 -0.11 -6.51 -0.35
C LEU A 77 -0.88 -5.82 0.76
N ASN A 78 -2.18 -5.60 0.57
CA ASN A 78 -3.05 -4.95 1.54
C ASN A 78 -4.06 -5.96 2.11
N TYR A 79 -4.15 -6.03 3.43
CA TYR A 79 -5.20 -6.75 4.16
C TYR A 79 -6.13 -5.75 4.83
N CYS A 80 -7.39 -5.75 4.43
CA CYS A 80 -8.42 -4.94 5.07
C CYS A 80 -8.93 -5.65 6.33
N VAL A 81 -8.60 -5.10 7.49
CA VAL A 81 -9.05 -5.59 8.81
C VAL A 81 -10.52 -5.22 9.02
N THR A 82 -10.86 -3.96 8.79
CA THR A 82 -12.25 -3.47 8.88
C THR A 82 -12.48 -2.31 7.93
N GLY A 83 -13.70 -2.18 7.45
CA GLY A 83 -14.15 -1.09 6.59
C GLY A 83 -14.15 -1.43 5.11
N ARG A 84 -14.06 -0.40 4.29
CA ARG A 84 -14.02 -0.51 2.84
C ARG A 84 -13.21 0.65 2.26
N CYS A 85 -12.30 0.34 1.38
CA CYS A 85 -11.56 1.29 0.56
C CYS A 85 -11.90 1.09 -0.91
N GLU A 86 -12.22 2.16 -1.61
CA GLU A 86 -12.50 2.20 -3.04
C GLU A 86 -11.50 3.15 -3.70
N LEU A 87 -10.98 2.76 -4.87
CA LEU A 87 -10.00 3.56 -5.59
C LEU A 87 -10.04 3.30 -7.10
N ILE A 88 -9.60 4.30 -7.87
CA ILE A 88 -9.24 4.13 -9.26
C ILE A 88 -7.72 4.07 -9.32
N LEU A 89 -7.19 3.00 -9.86
CA LEU A 89 -5.76 2.82 -10.04
C LEU A 89 -5.23 3.73 -11.16
N ASN A 90 -3.93 3.95 -11.19
CA ASN A 90 -3.28 4.76 -12.22
C ASN A 90 -3.49 4.24 -13.66
N ASN A 91 -3.77 2.95 -13.84
CA ASN A 91 -4.16 2.36 -15.13
C ASN A 91 -5.66 2.51 -15.47
N GLY A 92 -6.45 3.19 -14.63
CA GLY A 92 -7.88 3.43 -14.83
C GLY A 92 -8.81 2.34 -14.27
N ASN A 93 -8.30 1.24 -13.77
CA ASN A 93 -9.11 0.17 -13.19
C ASN A 93 -9.73 0.62 -11.86
N PHE A 94 -11.03 0.34 -11.67
CA PHE A 94 -11.69 0.51 -10.38
C PHE A 94 -11.48 -0.72 -9.51
N VAL A 95 -11.07 -0.50 -8.29
CA VAL A 95 -10.82 -1.56 -7.30
C VAL A 95 -11.48 -1.19 -5.98
N TYR A 96 -11.98 -2.18 -5.25
CA TYR A 96 -12.35 -2.00 -3.85
C TYR A 96 -11.88 -3.17 -2.99
N VAL A 97 -11.47 -2.86 -1.78
CA VAL A 97 -11.09 -3.83 -0.76
C VAL A 97 -11.98 -3.62 0.47
N LYS A 98 -12.49 -4.69 1.05
CA LYS A 98 -13.38 -4.65 2.22
C LYS A 98 -12.96 -5.67 3.28
N ASP A 99 -13.64 -5.66 4.41
CA ASP A 99 -13.41 -6.53 5.57
C ASP A 99 -13.00 -7.96 5.16
N GLY A 100 -11.88 -8.44 5.68
CA GLY A 100 -11.37 -9.79 5.46
C GLY A 100 -10.85 -10.07 4.05
N LYS A 101 -10.65 -9.04 3.23
CA LYS A 101 -10.07 -9.18 1.89
C LYS A 101 -8.61 -8.81 1.87
N ILE A 102 -7.86 -9.53 1.03
CA ILE A 102 -6.50 -9.19 0.63
C ILE A 102 -6.54 -8.65 -0.80
N SER A 103 -5.75 -7.63 -1.08
CA SER A 103 -5.41 -7.24 -2.44
C SER A 103 -3.91 -7.29 -2.66
N LEU A 104 -3.50 -7.65 -3.86
CA LEU A 104 -2.12 -7.60 -4.34
C LEU A 104 -2.10 -6.77 -5.62
N THR A 105 -1.20 -5.78 -5.69
CA THR A 105 -1.10 -4.86 -6.83
C THR A 105 0.27 -4.18 -6.88
N GLU A 106 0.68 -3.74 -8.05
CA GLU A 106 1.83 -2.83 -8.26
C GLU A 106 1.37 -1.41 -8.59
N ARG A 107 0.08 -1.11 -8.41
CA ARG A 107 -0.54 0.14 -8.83
C ARG A 107 -1.00 0.97 -7.66
N PHE A 108 -0.76 2.26 -7.74
CA PHE A 108 -1.26 3.25 -6.79
C PHE A 108 -2.64 3.77 -7.19
N ALA A 109 -3.34 4.35 -6.21
CA ALA A 109 -4.52 5.16 -6.50
C ALA A 109 -4.14 6.37 -7.37
N ARG A 110 -4.98 6.69 -8.35
CA ARG A 110 -4.74 7.78 -9.30
C ARG A 110 -4.84 9.16 -8.65
N GLN A 111 -5.80 9.35 -7.75
CA GLN A 111 -6.08 10.64 -7.14
C GLN A 111 -6.33 10.54 -5.63
N GLN A 112 -7.17 9.60 -5.23
CA GLN A 112 -7.60 9.47 -3.84
C GLN A 112 -8.06 8.06 -3.52
N TYR A 113 -8.01 7.74 -2.24
CA TYR A 113 -8.68 6.60 -1.62
C TYR A 113 -10.01 7.08 -1.06
N VAL A 114 -11.11 6.37 -1.35
CA VAL A 114 -12.46 6.68 -0.88
C VAL A 114 -12.88 5.65 0.17
N TYR A 115 -13.38 6.13 1.28
CA TYR A 115 -13.84 5.28 2.40
C TYR A 115 -15.34 5.52 2.65
N PRO A 116 -16.25 4.77 1.98
CA PRO A 116 -17.68 5.03 2.02
C PRO A 116 -18.28 4.99 3.41
N ARG A 117 -17.70 4.21 4.32
CA ARG A 117 -18.10 4.10 5.74
C ARG A 117 -17.25 4.97 6.66
N ARG A 118 -16.35 5.80 6.13
CA ARG A 118 -15.38 6.64 6.84
C ARG A 118 -14.32 5.86 7.63
N ILE A 119 -14.64 4.70 8.20
CA ILE A 119 -13.72 3.87 8.97
C ILE A 119 -13.05 2.86 8.04
N TYR A 120 -11.72 2.82 8.14
CA TYR A 120 -10.89 1.81 7.51
C TYR A 120 -9.70 1.50 8.40
N GLU A 121 -9.44 0.21 8.60
CA GLU A 121 -8.21 -0.29 9.20
C GLU A 121 -7.62 -1.35 8.28
N GLY A 122 -6.31 -1.25 8.05
CA GLY A 122 -5.61 -2.17 7.16
C GLY A 122 -4.17 -2.37 7.56
N ILE A 123 -3.61 -3.47 7.08
CA ILE A 123 -2.18 -3.77 7.13
C ILE A 123 -1.70 -3.88 5.69
N GLU A 124 -0.64 -3.16 5.35
CA GLU A 124 -0.08 -3.14 4.01
C GLU A 124 1.41 -3.47 4.04
N PHE A 125 1.85 -4.35 3.14
CA PHE A 125 3.26 -4.61 2.90
C PHE A 125 3.66 -3.93 1.59
N PHE A 126 4.72 -3.15 1.67
CA PHE A 126 5.39 -2.55 0.53
C PHE A 126 6.65 -3.36 0.24
N VAL A 127 6.72 -3.98 -0.91
CA VAL A 127 7.87 -4.78 -1.34
C VAL A 127 8.56 -4.06 -2.51
N ASP A 128 9.74 -3.49 -2.24
CA ASP A 128 10.62 -2.92 -3.27
C ASP A 128 11.32 -4.07 -3.99
N MET A 129 10.80 -4.44 -5.15
CA MET A 129 11.23 -5.60 -5.92
C MET A 129 12.72 -5.54 -6.29
N ASP A 130 13.26 -4.35 -6.57
CA ASP A 130 14.68 -4.18 -6.92
C ASP A 130 15.59 -4.48 -5.73
N THR A 131 15.20 -4.01 -4.53
CA THR A 131 15.96 -4.22 -3.31
C THR A 131 15.86 -5.67 -2.82
N VAL A 132 14.68 -6.25 -2.90
CA VAL A 132 14.45 -7.66 -2.52
C VAL A 132 15.30 -8.58 -3.37
N ASN A 133 15.37 -8.39 -4.70
CA ASN A 133 16.20 -9.17 -5.61
C ASN A 133 17.68 -9.17 -5.24
N ALA A 134 18.18 -8.02 -4.78
CA ALA A 134 19.61 -7.86 -4.51
C ALA A 134 20.03 -8.43 -3.14
N GLN A 135 19.12 -8.53 -2.15
CA GLN A 135 19.49 -8.70 -0.75
C GLN A 135 18.66 -9.71 0.06
N SER A 136 17.58 -10.29 -0.49
CA SER A 136 16.58 -11.01 0.31
C SER A 136 16.49 -12.51 0.12
N SER A 137 17.54 -13.14 -0.39
CA SER A 137 17.54 -14.60 -0.56
C SER A 137 17.25 -15.38 0.76
N TRP A 138 17.59 -14.80 1.93
CA TRP A 138 17.31 -15.43 3.21
C TRP A 138 15.82 -15.41 3.59
N VAL A 139 15.08 -14.32 3.25
CA VAL A 139 13.63 -14.21 3.52
C VAL A 139 12.87 -15.19 2.66
N GLU A 140 13.22 -15.27 1.39
CA GLU A 140 12.63 -16.23 0.46
C GLU A 140 12.88 -17.67 0.92
N ALA A 141 14.11 -17.97 1.35
CA ALA A 141 14.48 -19.30 1.83
C ALA A 141 13.83 -19.66 3.17
N GLU A 142 13.77 -18.72 4.13
CA GLU A 142 13.25 -18.98 5.48
C GLU A 142 11.72 -19.09 5.51
N PHE A 143 11.03 -18.29 4.70
CA PHE A 143 9.57 -18.24 4.69
C PHE A 143 8.94 -18.90 3.46
N ASP A 144 9.74 -19.49 2.56
CA ASP A 144 9.28 -20.07 1.29
C ASP A 144 8.42 -19.12 0.45
N ILE A 145 8.80 -17.84 0.46
CA ILE A 145 8.11 -16.77 -0.26
C ILE A 145 8.95 -16.34 -1.46
N ASP A 146 8.41 -16.48 -2.66
CA ASP A 146 8.95 -15.93 -3.90
C ASP A 146 8.09 -14.74 -4.33
N PHE A 147 8.57 -13.53 -4.08
CA PHE A 147 7.85 -12.30 -4.40
C PHE A 147 7.67 -12.10 -5.92
N HIS A 148 8.62 -12.55 -6.75
CA HIS A 148 8.47 -12.51 -8.20
C HIS A 148 7.37 -13.42 -8.67
N ARG A 149 7.35 -14.64 -8.17
CA ARG A 149 6.30 -15.58 -8.50
C ARG A 149 4.93 -15.09 -8.04
N LEU A 150 4.84 -14.46 -6.87
CA LEU A 150 3.60 -13.83 -6.40
C LEU A 150 3.15 -12.73 -7.35
N ARG A 151 4.05 -11.83 -7.75
CA ARG A 151 3.74 -10.79 -8.72
C ARG A 151 3.27 -11.35 -10.04
N ASP A 152 4.03 -12.27 -10.62
CA ASP A 152 3.76 -12.82 -11.96
C ASP A 152 2.45 -13.63 -12.01
N LEU A 153 2.09 -14.33 -10.91
CA LEU A 153 0.85 -15.07 -10.80
C LEU A 153 -0.38 -14.19 -10.58
N TYR A 154 -0.26 -13.16 -9.74
CA TYR A 154 -1.42 -12.42 -9.25
C TYR A 154 -1.53 -10.99 -9.79
N CYS A 155 -0.45 -10.45 -10.35
CA CYS A 155 -0.42 -9.12 -10.95
C CYS A 155 0.07 -9.14 -12.40
N PRO A 156 -0.36 -10.09 -13.26
CA PRO A 156 0.10 -10.13 -14.65
C PRO A 156 -0.22 -8.79 -15.31
N ASP A 157 0.74 -8.24 -16.05
CA ASP A 157 0.62 -6.95 -16.77
C ASP A 157 0.23 -5.76 -15.87
N GLY A 158 0.64 -5.80 -14.59
CA GLY A 158 0.28 -4.79 -13.58
C GLY A 158 -1.19 -4.84 -13.18
N GLY A 159 -1.80 -6.00 -13.23
CA GLY A 159 -3.15 -6.26 -12.75
C GLY A 159 -3.27 -6.13 -11.23
N THR A 160 -4.48 -6.30 -10.73
CA THR A 160 -4.78 -6.32 -9.30
C THR A 160 -5.53 -7.59 -8.97
N TYR A 161 -5.05 -8.32 -7.98
CA TYR A 161 -5.70 -9.51 -7.45
C TYR A 161 -6.40 -9.20 -6.13
N ILE A 162 -7.61 -9.73 -5.95
CA ILE A 162 -8.38 -9.59 -4.70
C ILE A 162 -8.91 -10.95 -4.29
N ALA A 163 -8.63 -11.36 -3.06
CA ALA A 163 -9.08 -12.63 -2.48
C ALA A 163 -9.69 -12.47 -1.09
N SER A 164 -10.40 -13.49 -0.64
CA SER A 164 -10.80 -13.64 0.77
C SER A 164 -9.72 -14.39 1.53
N VAL A 165 -9.39 -13.96 2.75
CA VAL A 165 -8.43 -14.65 3.62
C VAL A 165 -8.83 -16.11 3.86
N LEU A 166 -10.13 -16.38 4.03
CA LEU A 166 -10.65 -17.74 4.25
C LEU A 166 -10.45 -18.69 3.05
N SER A 167 -10.28 -18.16 1.83
CA SER A 167 -10.01 -18.99 0.64
C SER A 167 -8.52 -19.29 0.44
N VAL A 168 -7.65 -18.63 1.18
CA VAL A 168 -6.20 -18.85 1.12
C VAL A 168 -5.77 -19.91 2.13
N LEU A 169 -6.57 -20.18 3.16
CA LEU A 169 -6.29 -21.16 4.22
C LEU A 169 -6.97 -22.53 4.00
N SER A 170 -7.71 -22.68 2.91
CA SER A 170 -8.35 -23.93 2.50
C SER A 170 -7.64 -24.57 1.30
#